data_e3cfcac2b5e36278a2e5b7555552c8ac
#
_entry.id   e3cfcac2b5e36278a2e5b7555552c8ac
#
_cell.length_a   1.000
_cell.length_b   1.000
_cell.length_c   1.000
_cell.angle_alpha   90.00
_cell.angle_beta   90.00
_cell.angle_gamma   90.00
#
_symmetry.space_group_name_H-M   'P 1'
#
loop_
_entity.id
_entity.type
_entity.pdbx_description
1 polymer ?
#
loop_
_entity_poly.entity_id
_entity_poly.type
_entity_poly.pdbx_seq_one_letter_code
_entity_poly.pdbx_strand_id
1 'polypeptide(L)'
;EELTIESNDQKRTVDVKTGTVSIDYYEDIFSPTITAKIRIVNTGDAIQAPDKEGNPDGEKQSIYNGLPLRGGERVSLKIKGNSEKNPGLDFATDQKDYLYVSSITDVISESLRETFTLHLVSREAITNETSRVSKKYPTKQSKLSIQFRPLILLLA
;
A
#
# COMPACT_ATOMS: atom_id res chain seq x y z
N GLU A 1 2.78 2.00 -16.07
CA GLU A 1 2.70 1.05 -14.96
C GLU A 1 3.83 1.30 -13.99
N GLU A 2 3.50 1.42 -12.73
CA GLU A 2 4.44 1.69 -11.64
C GLU A 2 4.04 0.87 -10.42
N LEU A 3 5.01 0.29 -9.73
CA LEU A 3 4.81 -0.35 -8.45
C LEU A 3 6.07 -0.19 -7.62
N THR A 4 6.02 0.70 -6.64
CA THR A 4 7.15 0.94 -5.74
C THR A 4 6.73 0.80 -4.28
N ILE A 5 7.67 0.39 -3.45
CA ILE A 5 7.50 0.34 -2.00
C ILE A 5 8.46 1.35 -1.38
N GLU A 6 7.93 2.23 -0.56
CA GLU A 6 8.69 3.21 0.21
C GLU A 6 8.76 2.77 1.67
N SER A 7 9.97 2.74 2.22
CA SER A 7 10.18 2.39 3.63
C SER A 7 9.51 3.38 4.60
N ASN A 8 9.20 2.94 5.82
CA ASN A 8 8.54 3.78 6.84
C ASN A 8 9.34 5.04 7.19
N ASP A 9 10.66 5.00 7.11
CA ASP A 9 11.53 6.16 7.35
C ASP A 9 11.68 7.06 6.11
N GLN A 10 11.03 6.72 4.99
CA GLN A 10 11.02 7.43 3.70
C GLN A 10 12.42 7.61 3.07
N LYS A 11 13.39 6.82 3.51
CA LYS A 11 14.77 6.90 3.01
C LYS A 11 15.04 5.99 1.84
N ARG A 12 14.22 4.97 1.65
CA ARG A 12 14.42 3.94 0.63
C ARG A 12 13.14 3.70 -0.14
N THR A 13 13.26 3.66 -1.45
CA THR A 13 12.18 3.28 -2.36
C THR A 13 12.69 2.19 -3.28
N VAL A 14 11.92 1.14 -3.45
CA VAL A 14 12.27 0.00 -4.30
C VAL A 14 11.16 -0.24 -5.32
N ASP A 15 11.55 -0.35 -6.58
CA ASP A 15 10.67 -0.81 -7.65
C ASP A 15 10.57 -2.34 -7.59
N VAL A 16 9.38 -2.84 -7.38
CA VAL A 16 9.08 -4.28 -7.29
C VAL A 16 8.27 -4.79 -8.48
N LYS A 17 8.06 -3.97 -9.49
CA LYS A 17 7.27 -4.32 -10.66
C LYS A 17 7.76 -5.60 -11.34
N THR A 18 9.06 -5.76 -11.52
CA THR A 18 9.63 -6.95 -12.21
C THR A 18 9.49 -8.23 -11.41
N GLY A 19 9.40 -8.13 -10.08
CA GLY A 19 9.20 -9.27 -9.18
C GLY A 19 7.74 -9.59 -8.89
N THR A 20 6.81 -8.81 -9.39
CA THR A 20 5.38 -8.98 -9.10
C THR A 20 4.79 -10.13 -9.93
N VAL A 21 4.18 -11.10 -9.25
CA VAL A 21 3.54 -12.27 -9.85
C VAL A 21 2.05 -12.03 -10.04
N SER A 22 1.38 -11.46 -9.05
CA SER A 22 -0.04 -11.15 -9.11
C SER A 22 -0.39 -9.92 -8.28
N ILE A 23 -1.42 -9.22 -8.73
CA ILE A 23 -2.05 -8.11 -8.01
C ILE A 23 -3.54 -8.41 -7.98
N ASP A 24 -4.09 -8.57 -6.78
CA ASP A 24 -5.52 -8.72 -6.55
C ASP A 24 -6.03 -7.43 -5.90
N TYR A 25 -6.95 -6.75 -6.57
CA TYR A 25 -7.52 -5.48 -6.13
C TYR A 25 -8.99 -5.66 -5.78
N TYR A 26 -9.40 -5.11 -4.64
CA TYR A 26 -10.76 -5.23 -4.12
C TYR A 26 -11.30 -3.85 -3.75
N GLU A 27 -12.37 -3.48 -4.40
CA GLU A 27 -13.15 -2.27 -4.14
C GLU A 27 -14.62 -2.65 -4.05
N ASP A 28 -15.30 -2.17 -3.01
CA ASP A 28 -16.72 -2.42 -2.78
C ASP A 28 -17.40 -1.12 -2.40
N ILE A 29 -18.50 -0.80 -3.06
CA ILE A 29 -19.31 0.40 -2.81
C ILE A 29 -19.85 0.45 -1.36
N PHE A 30 -19.94 -0.68 -0.69
CA PHE A 30 -20.38 -0.78 0.69
C PHE A 30 -19.24 -0.71 1.71
N SER A 31 -18.00 -0.73 1.25
CA SER A 31 -16.80 -0.60 2.09
C SER A 31 -16.15 0.76 1.89
N PRO A 32 -15.84 1.50 2.96
CA PRO A 32 -15.09 2.76 2.84
C PRO A 32 -13.61 2.56 2.56
N THR A 33 -13.15 1.31 2.47
CA THR A 33 -11.73 0.98 2.35
C THR A 33 -11.47 0.14 1.12
N ILE A 34 -10.40 0.48 0.42
CA ILE A 34 -9.84 -0.30 -0.67
C ILE A 34 -8.80 -1.24 -0.09
N THR A 35 -8.77 -2.47 -0.59
CA THR A 35 -7.75 -3.44 -0.22
C THR A 35 -7.11 -4.05 -1.46
N ALA A 36 -5.83 -4.41 -1.37
CA ALA A 36 -5.15 -5.14 -2.43
C ALA A 36 -4.21 -6.19 -1.85
N LYS A 37 -3.90 -7.20 -2.64
CA LYS A 37 -2.86 -8.19 -2.34
C LYS A 37 -1.87 -8.21 -3.47
N ILE A 38 -0.59 -8.16 -3.15
CA ILE A 38 0.47 -8.24 -4.13
C ILE A 38 1.39 -9.40 -3.74
N ARG A 39 1.52 -10.37 -4.63
CA ARG A 39 2.50 -11.44 -4.48
C ARG A 39 3.77 -11.08 -5.21
N ILE A 40 4.88 -11.09 -4.49
CA ILE A 40 6.20 -10.74 -5.01
C ILE A 40 7.11 -11.95 -4.90
N VAL A 41 7.87 -12.18 -5.98
CA VAL A 41 8.98 -13.14 -6.02
C VAL A 41 10.21 -12.36 -6.38
N ASN A 42 11.17 -12.34 -5.48
CA ASN A 42 12.46 -11.73 -5.69
C ASN A 42 13.51 -12.82 -5.92
N THR A 43 14.22 -12.74 -7.04
CA THR A 43 15.34 -13.62 -7.38
C THR A 43 16.62 -12.78 -7.37
N GLY A 44 17.31 -12.80 -6.24
CA GLY A 44 18.54 -12.04 -6.04
C GLY A 44 18.38 -10.87 -5.07
N ASP A 45 19.49 -10.29 -4.71
CA ASP A 45 19.56 -9.19 -3.76
C ASP A 45 19.24 -7.87 -4.48
N ALA A 46 18.01 -7.41 -4.35
CA ALA A 46 17.50 -6.23 -5.06
C ALA A 46 17.87 -4.91 -4.38
N ILE A 47 18.29 -4.94 -3.12
CA ILE A 47 18.57 -3.76 -2.33
C ILE A 47 20.02 -3.74 -1.89
N GLN A 48 20.72 -2.66 -2.18
CA GLN A 48 22.04 -2.42 -1.66
C GLN A 48 21.92 -1.68 -0.33
N ALA A 49 22.35 -2.31 0.76
CA ALA A 49 22.41 -1.66 2.06
C ALA A 49 23.52 -0.61 2.06
N PRO A 50 23.40 0.50 2.79
CA PRO A 50 24.54 1.39 3.01
C PRO A 50 25.61 0.63 3.82
N ASP A 51 26.89 0.89 3.50
CA ASP A 51 28.00 0.42 4.30
C ASP A 51 28.02 1.08 5.71
N LYS A 52 28.99 0.71 6.53
CA LYS A 52 29.15 1.30 7.88
C LYS A 52 29.44 2.80 7.87
N GLU A 53 29.84 3.33 6.73
CA GLU A 53 30.16 4.75 6.51
C GLU A 53 29.00 5.51 5.85
N GLY A 54 27.92 4.82 5.49
CA GLY A 54 26.73 5.41 4.87
C GLY A 54 26.79 5.51 3.34
N ASN A 55 27.79 4.92 2.69
CA ASN A 55 27.89 4.88 1.24
C ASN A 55 26.96 3.79 0.64
N PRO A 56 26.51 3.94 -0.63
CA PRO A 56 25.58 2.99 -1.25
C PRO A 56 26.20 1.62 -1.61
N ASP A 57 27.46 1.39 -1.31
CA ASP A 57 28.22 0.20 -1.73
C ASP A 57 28.26 -0.94 -0.71
N GLY A 58 27.31 -0.98 0.22
CA GLY A 58 27.22 -2.04 1.21
C GLY A 58 26.70 -3.38 0.66
N GLU A 59 26.52 -4.34 1.57
CA GLU A 59 26.06 -5.68 1.20
C GLU A 59 24.68 -5.64 0.53
N LYS A 60 24.54 -6.44 -0.51
CA LYS A 60 23.25 -6.64 -1.16
C LYS A 60 22.32 -7.43 -0.24
N GLN A 61 21.09 -6.97 -0.14
CA GLN A 61 20.07 -7.55 0.73
C GLN A 61 18.80 -7.87 -0.06
N SER A 62 18.04 -8.84 0.45
CA SER A 62 16.71 -9.11 -0.05
C SER A 62 15.76 -7.93 0.17
N ILE A 63 14.67 -7.87 -0.57
CA ILE A 63 13.67 -6.79 -0.41
C ILE A 63 13.11 -6.79 1.01
N TYR A 64 12.76 -7.96 1.53
CA TYR A 64 12.17 -8.10 2.86
C TYR A 64 13.09 -7.59 3.99
N ASN A 65 14.37 -7.91 3.93
CA ASN A 65 15.35 -7.49 4.92
C ASN A 65 15.84 -6.05 4.69
N GLY A 66 16.07 -5.68 3.43
CA GLY A 66 16.63 -4.38 3.06
C GLY A 66 15.66 -3.20 3.22
N LEU A 67 14.34 -3.44 3.11
CA LEU A 67 13.31 -2.43 3.39
C LEU A 67 12.78 -2.48 4.83
N PRO A 68 13.29 -3.29 5.73
CA PRO A 68 12.70 -3.84 6.94
C PRO A 68 11.16 -3.75 6.96
N LEU A 69 10.56 -4.49 6.04
CA LEU A 69 9.10 -4.54 5.89
C LEU A 69 8.45 -5.04 7.18
N ARG A 70 7.66 -4.18 7.82
CA ARG A 70 7.02 -4.45 9.13
C ARG A 70 5.54 -4.12 9.16
N GLY A 71 5.04 -3.45 8.13
CA GLY A 71 3.73 -2.85 8.05
C GLY A 71 3.79 -1.33 8.19
N GLY A 72 2.89 -0.64 7.47
CA GLY A 72 2.85 0.81 7.40
C GLY A 72 3.67 1.43 6.26
N GLU A 73 4.46 0.64 5.54
CA GLU A 73 5.18 1.09 4.34
C GLU A 73 4.18 1.59 3.29
N ARG A 74 4.60 2.62 2.56
CA ARG A 74 3.80 3.18 1.48
C ARG A 74 4.04 2.43 0.18
N VAL A 75 2.98 2.20 -0.55
CA VAL A 75 3.04 1.55 -1.87
C VAL A 75 2.38 2.44 -2.90
N SER A 76 3.13 2.85 -3.90
CA SER A 76 2.58 3.48 -5.09
C SER A 76 2.24 2.41 -6.12
N LEU A 77 1.00 2.45 -6.63
CA LEU A 77 0.52 1.50 -7.62
C LEU A 77 -0.15 2.25 -8.77
N LYS A 78 0.34 2.03 -9.99
CA LYS A 78 -0.26 2.58 -11.19
C LYS A 78 -0.40 1.50 -12.26
N ILE A 79 -1.64 1.20 -12.63
CA ILE A 79 -1.99 0.23 -13.66
C ILE A 79 -2.71 0.95 -14.79
N LYS A 80 -2.19 0.86 -16.00
CA LYS A 80 -2.86 1.40 -17.18
C LYS A 80 -4.05 0.52 -17.58
N GLY A 81 -5.14 1.15 -17.95
CA GLY A 81 -6.24 0.46 -18.57
C GLY A 81 -5.85 -0.16 -19.92
N ASN A 82 -6.59 -1.15 -20.35
CA ASN A 82 -6.39 -1.85 -21.63
C ASN A 82 -7.00 -1.11 -22.83
N SER A 83 -7.67 0.01 -22.60
CA SER A 83 -8.27 0.85 -23.65
C SER A 83 -8.31 2.32 -23.19
N GLU A 84 -8.48 3.23 -24.14
CA GLU A 84 -8.62 4.68 -23.86
C GLU A 84 -9.86 5.01 -22.99
N LYS A 85 -10.88 4.15 -23.01
CA LYS A 85 -12.09 4.31 -22.22
C LYS A 85 -11.94 3.85 -20.77
N ASN A 86 -10.89 3.09 -20.47
CA ASN A 86 -10.59 2.60 -19.13
C ASN A 86 -9.38 3.38 -18.57
N PRO A 87 -9.57 4.28 -17.61
CA PRO A 87 -8.48 5.09 -17.07
C PRO A 87 -7.44 4.27 -16.30
N GLY A 88 -7.76 3.01 -15.95
CA GLY A 88 -6.89 2.19 -15.09
C GLY A 88 -7.01 2.57 -13.62
N LEU A 89 -5.98 2.22 -12.87
CA LEU A 89 -5.84 2.53 -11.44
C LEU A 89 -4.62 3.42 -11.23
N ASP A 90 -4.77 4.49 -10.47
CA ASP A 90 -3.68 5.41 -10.14
C ASP A 90 -3.65 5.72 -8.65
N PHE A 91 -2.80 5.01 -7.93
CA PHE A 91 -2.45 5.24 -6.53
C PHE A 91 -0.98 5.68 -6.40
N ALA A 92 -0.46 6.40 -7.41
CA ALA A 92 0.93 6.83 -7.46
C ALA A 92 1.07 8.34 -7.66
N THR A 93 0.12 8.99 -8.31
CA THR A 93 0.24 10.41 -8.68
C THR A 93 0.08 11.35 -7.49
N ASP A 94 -0.85 11.08 -6.55
CA ASP A 94 -0.96 11.84 -5.30
C ASP A 94 -0.54 10.95 -4.11
N GLN A 95 0.37 11.46 -3.29
CA GLN A 95 0.82 10.75 -2.08
C GLN A 95 -0.30 10.46 -1.07
N LYS A 96 -1.43 11.18 -1.17
CA LYS A 96 -2.61 10.91 -0.35
C LYS A 96 -3.30 9.62 -0.72
N ASP A 97 -3.16 9.20 -1.97
CA ASP A 97 -3.82 8.02 -2.53
C ASP A 97 -2.96 6.76 -2.40
N TYR A 98 -1.72 6.87 -1.92
CA TYR A 98 -0.85 5.72 -1.70
C TYR A 98 -1.52 4.66 -0.82
N LEU A 99 -1.32 3.41 -1.18
CA LEU A 99 -1.71 2.27 -0.35
C LEU A 99 -0.67 2.04 0.75
N TYR A 100 -1.09 1.37 1.81
CA TYR A 100 -0.23 1.07 2.96
C TYR A 100 -0.19 -0.41 3.22
N VAL A 101 0.99 -0.93 3.53
CA VAL A 101 1.15 -2.34 3.93
C VAL A 101 0.49 -2.54 5.28
N SER A 102 -0.56 -3.36 5.33
CA SER A 102 -1.24 -3.74 6.58
C SER A 102 -0.66 -4.98 7.21
N SER A 103 -0.27 -5.95 6.39
CA SER A 103 0.37 -7.18 6.85
C SER A 103 1.16 -7.85 5.73
N ILE A 104 2.06 -8.74 6.11
CA ILE A 104 2.90 -9.51 5.20
C ILE A 104 2.72 -10.98 5.56
N THR A 105 2.43 -11.79 4.55
CA THR A 105 2.21 -13.23 4.71
C THR A 105 3.03 -14.03 3.72
N ASP A 106 3.02 -15.35 3.87
CA ASP A 106 3.66 -16.29 2.94
C ASP A 106 5.14 -16.00 2.70
N VAL A 107 5.86 -15.55 3.73
CA VAL A 107 7.28 -15.24 3.62
C VAL A 107 8.06 -16.55 3.54
N ILE A 108 8.66 -16.79 2.38
CA ILE A 108 9.55 -17.91 2.13
C ILE A 108 10.87 -17.31 1.65
N SER A 109 11.93 -17.56 2.41
CA SER A 109 13.28 -17.09 2.07
C SER A 109 14.18 -18.31 1.87
N GLU A 110 14.64 -18.49 0.66
CA GLU A 110 15.65 -19.48 0.26
C GLU A 110 16.93 -18.74 -0.15
N SER A 111 18.03 -19.44 -0.29
CA SER A 111 19.36 -18.82 -0.54
C SER A 111 19.42 -17.90 -1.77
N LEU A 112 18.57 -18.10 -2.78
CA LEU A 112 18.57 -17.33 -4.04
C LEU A 112 17.17 -16.79 -4.40
N ARG A 113 16.15 -17.04 -3.56
CA ARG A 113 14.78 -16.70 -3.87
C ARG A 113 14.03 -16.29 -2.61
N GLU A 114 13.34 -15.21 -2.70
CA GLU A 114 12.43 -14.73 -1.67
C GLU A 114 11.03 -14.58 -2.25
N THR A 115 10.03 -15.04 -1.51
CA THR A 115 8.62 -14.88 -1.89
C THR A 115 7.86 -14.36 -0.70
N PHE A 116 7.00 -13.38 -0.90
CA PHE A 116 6.11 -12.86 0.12
C PHE A 116 4.86 -12.24 -0.50
N THR A 117 3.82 -12.14 0.30
CA THR A 117 2.55 -11.52 -0.08
C THR A 117 2.32 -10.28 0.79
N LEU A 118 2.18 -9.14 0.16
CA LEU A 118 1.80 -7.87 0.80
C LEU A 118 0.28 -7.74 0.79
N HIS A 119 -0.29 -7.46 1.95
CA HIS A 119 -1.68 -7.04 2.07
C HIS A 119 -1.70 -5.53 2.24
N LEU A 120 -2.39 -4.85 1.34
CA LEU A 120 -2.45 -3.40 1.27
C LEU A 120 -3.83 -2.91 1.64
N VAL A 121 -3.87 -1.74 2.24
CA VAL A 121 -5.11 -1.02 2.57
C VAL A 121 -4.98 0.44 2.16
N SER A 122 -6.11 1.07 1.85
CA SER A 122 -6.14 2.50 1.59
C SER A 122 -5.98 3.31 2.90
N ARG A 123 -5.64 4.57 2.77
CA ARG A 123 -5.46 5.49 3.90
C ARG A 123 -6.68 5.58 4.80
N GLU A 124 -7.89 5.45 4.23
CA GLU A 124 -9.16 5.48 4.95
C GLU A 124 -9.25 4.38 6.01
N ALA A 125 -8.68 3.19 5.74
CA ALA A 125 -8.60 2.10 6.71
C ALA A 125 -7.83 2.55 7.97
N ILE A 126 -6.66 3.16 7.79
CA ILE A 126 -5.82 3.66 8.88
C ILE A 126 -6.54 4.77 9.64
N THR A 127 -7.16 5.70 8.93
CA THR A 127 -7.91 6.82 9.53
C THR A 127 -9.09 6.30 10.34
N ASN A 128 -9.81 5.28 9.85
CA ASN A 128 -10.94 4.67 10.53
C ASN A 128 -10.52 3.97 11.84
N GLU A 129 -9.37 3.30 11.85
CA GLU A 129 -8.84 2.65 13.05
C GLU A 129 -8.35 3.66 14.12
N THR A 130 -7.81 4.80 13.68
CA THR A 130 -7.23 5.81 14.58
C THR A 130 -8.22 6.87 15.02
N SER A 131 -9.31 7.08 14.27
CA SER A 131 -10.31 8.11 14.55
C SER A 131 -11.50 7.52 15.31
N ARG A 132 -11.88 8.17 16.40
CA ARG A 132 -13.07 7.80 17.17
C ARG A 132 -14.08 8.94 17.16
N VAL A 133 -15.34 8.60 16.83
CA VAL A 133 -16.44 9.55 16.92
C VAL A 133 -16.97 9.57 18.35
N SER A 134 -16.63 10.61 19.11
CA SER A 134 -17.11 10.82 20.50
C SER A 134 -18.39 11.65 20.57
N LYS A 135 -19.02 11.95 19.43
CA LYS A 135 -20.20 12.79 19.35
C LYS A 135 -21.48 12.02 19.69
N LYS A 136 -22.29 12.55 20.62
CA LYS A 136 -23.64 12.03 20.87
C LYS A 136 -24.55 12.41 19.69
N TYR A 137 -25.17 11.42 19.09
CA TYR A 137 -26.18 11.64 18.04
C TYR A 137 -27.57 11.76 18.68
N PRO A 138 -28.40 12.76 18.30
CA PRO A 138 -29.75 12.85 18.81
C PRO A 138 -30.60 11.68 18.28
N THR A 139 -31.49 11.19 19.12
CA THR A 139 -32.36 10.03 18.87
C THR A 139 -33.35 10.21 17.70
N LYS A 140 -33.51 11.42 17.15
CA LYS A 140 -34.39 11.66 16.01
C LYS A 140 -33.66 11.36 14.70
N GLN A 141 -34.06 10.31 14.03
CA GLN A 141 -33.54 9.82 12.73
C GLN A 141 -33.45 10.89 11.63
N SER A 142 -34.30 11.91 11.65
CA SER A 142 -34.28 13.00 10.66
C SER A 142 -33.01 13.87 10.69
N LYS A 143 -32.23 13.84 11.78
CA LYS A 143 -30.98 14.59 11.89
C LYS A 143 -29.72 13.75 11.52
N LEU A 144 -29.84 12.44 11.49
CA LEU A 144 -28.74 11.55 11.07
C LEU A 144 -28.42 11.69 9.58
N SER A 145 -29.43 11.77 8.74
CA SER A 145 -29.26 11.87 7.28
C SER A 145 -28.54 13.16 6.83
N ILE A 146 -28.65 14.22 7.63
CA ILE A 146 -28.03 15.52 7.31
C ILE A 146 -26.53 15.54 7.70
N GLN A 147 -26.14 14.74 8.67
CA GLN A 147 -24.74 14.72 9.17
C GLN A 147 -23.81 13.79 8.37
N PHE A 148 -24.35 12.84 7.61
CA PHE A 148 -23.56 12.00 6.70
C PHE A 148 -23.36 12.62 5.31
N ARG A 149 -24.06 13.73 4.99
CA ARG A 149 -23.87 14.43 3.70
C ARG A 149 -22.45 14.94 3.44
N PRO A 150 -21.69 15.44 4.43
CA PRO A 150 -20.32 15.89 4.15
C PRO A 150 -19.33 14.76 3.88
N LEU A 151 -19.61 13.53 4.32
CA LEU A 151 -18.70 12.40 4.08
C LEU A 151 -18.83 11.87 2.64
N ILE A 152 -20.02 11.97 2.05
CA ILE A 152 -20.29 11.55 0.67
C ILE A 152 -19.77 12.57 -0.35
N LEU A 153 -19.59 13.83 0.05
CA LEU A 153 -19.06 14.88 -0.84
C LEU A 153 -17.52 14.87 -0.95
N LEU A 154 -16.84 14.09 -0.11
CA LEU A 154 -15.39 13.91 -0.15
C LEU A 154 -14.96 12.68 -0.98
N LEU A 155 -15.94 11.91 -1.49
CA LEU A 155 -15.73 10.70 -2.29
C LEU A 155 -16.23 10.86 -3.76
N ALA A 156 -16.56 12.09 -4.17
CA ALA A 156 -16.93 12.39 -5.56
C ALA A 156 -15.84 13.21 -6.24
#